data_fe633b7f917befcc1499f6b7c9412146
#
_entry.id   fe633b7f917befcc1499f6b7c9412146
#
_cell.length_a   1.000
_cell.length_b   1.000
_cell.length_c   1.000
_cell.angle_alpha   90.00
_cell.angle_beta   90.00
_cell.angle_gamma   90.00
#
_symmetry.space_group_name_H-M   'P 1'
#
loop_
_entity.id
_entity.type
_entity.pdbx_description
1 polymer ?
#
loop_
_entity_poly.entity_id
_entity_poly.type
_entity_poly.pdbx_seq_one_letter_code
_entity_poly.pdbx_strand_id
1 'polypeptide(L)'
;MTASEENRFRAAAYRPFSTVQPGWTEMRNRISHRRYLPQPLSDEERGTLERIAEYYNRRTGLHISLICQRDDVFTDHLSSARNYFVLAGAANDPHLEEKCGYFGELIVLHTTALGLATCWVGGTYDRNTCLAHLGKGERLVCVIAVGHTASTTNHHTPHRSTKSIQQLGIAPENAPEWFTTALEAVQLAPSAMNRQGVNFTWHGNGRVTGHVTDNESFSMVDLGIAKLHFELGAHGGDWEWGDGGMFRRAAQEKSCGAVVHRERDGVREYLIIRHNGGHWSFPKGHVESGENEVQTATREIREETGLLTEINTDFRSIVTYSPKSGVMKDVVFFLASVTGGTEHAQEEEIAQLEWLTFEKARAIVTFPTDAGVLEAAEEFLQKKA
;
A
#
# COMPACT_ATOMS: atom_id res chain seq x y z
N MET A 1 11.29 -16.06 -18.97
CA MET A 1 11.17 -14.60 -18.71
C MET A 1 12.28 -13.93 -19.51
N THR A 2 11.96 -12.85 -20.20
CA THR A 2 12.95 -12.06 -20.95
C THR A 2 13.72 -11.17 -19.98
N ALA A 3 14.98 -10.82 -20.29
CA ALA A 3 15.80 -9.91 -19.46
C ALA A 3 15.09 -8.57 -19.16
N SER A 4 14.06 -8.19 -19.95
CA SER A 4 13.26 -7.00 -19.73
C SER A 4 12.19 -7.19 -18.62
N GLU A 5 11.80 -8.42 -18.31
CA GLU A 5 10.83 -8.72 -17.24
C GLU A 5 11.50 -8.80 -15.87
N GLU A 6 12.76 -9.21 -15.81
CA GLU A 6 13.55 -9.22 -14.57
C GLU A 6 13.91 -7.82 -14.07
N ASN A 7 13.91 -6.82 -14.96
CA ASN A 7 14.21 -5.43 -14.61
C ASN A 7 13.00 -4.62 -14.16
N ARG A 8 11.81 -5.20 -14.08
CA ARG A 8 10.57 -4.55 -13.64
C ARG A 8 10.15 -5.01 -12.27
N PHE A 9 9.54 -4.13 -11.53
CA PHE A 9 8.95 -4.46 -10.23
C PHE A 9 7.60 -3.74 -10.05
N ARG A 10 6.82 -4.19 -9.06
CA ARG A 10 5.48 -3.65 -8.77
C ARG A 10 5.23 -3.62 -7.28
N ALA A 11 4.81 -2.48 -6.76
CA ALA A 11 4.39 -2.38 -5.38
C ALA A 11 3.23 -3.33 -5.06
N ALA A 12 2.24 -3.41 -5.95
CA ALA A 12 1.08 -4.28 -5.75
C ALA A 12 1.44 -5.78 -5.66
N ALA A 13 2.44 -6.25 -6.43
CA ALA A 13 2.91 -7.64 -6.37
C ALA A 13 3.69 -7.95 -5.07
N TYR A 14 4.16 -6.92 -4.38
CA TYR A 14 4.97 -7.04 -3.16
C TYR A 14 4.19 -6.70 -1.88
N ARG A 15 2.87 -6.51 -1.94
CA ARG A 15 2.05 -6.18 -0.77
C ARG A 15 1.80 -7.41 0.09
N PRO A 16 2.12 -7.40 1.41
CA PRO A 16 1.80 -8.50 2.31
C PRO A 16 0.28 -8.59 2.53
N PHE A 17 -0.26 -9.79 2.52
CA PHE A 17 -1.71 -10.04 2.58
C PHE A 17 -2.40 -9.64 3.89
N SER A 18 -1.65 -9.45 4.97
CA SER A 18 -2.19 -9.31 6.33
C SER A 18 -2.11 -7.89 6.91
N THR A 19 -1.69 -6.91 6.12
CA THR A 19 -1.53 -5.53 6.60
C THR A 19 -2.36 -4.55 5.78
N VAL A 20 -2.77 -3.46 6.42
CA VAL A 20 -3.32 -2.30 5.70
C VAL A 20 -2.34 -1.88 4.62
N GLN A 21 -2.84 -1.75 3.39
CA GLN A 21 -1.98 -1.33 2.29
C GLN A 21 -1.69 0.16 2.42
N PRO A 22 -0.41 0.57 2.45
CA PRO A 22 -0.08 1.98 2.55
C PRO A 22 -0.55 2.75 1.31
N GLY A 23 -1.02 3.95 1.54
CA GLY A 23 -1.54 4.82 0.51
C GLY A 23 -1.39 6.30 0.86
N TRP A 24 -2.32 7.11 0.39
CA TRP A 24 -2.31 8.56 0.61
C TRP A 24 -2.30 8.96 2.08
N THR A 25 -3.00 8.22 2.94
CA THR A 25 -3.06 8.50 4.38
C THR A 25 -1.67 8.39 5.01
N GLU A 26 -0.95 7.30 4.75
CA GLU A 26 0.37 7.06 5.31
C GLU A 26 1.41 8.03 4.73
N MET A 27 1.36 8.31 3.42
CA MET A 27 2.23 9.30 2.79
C MET A 27 2.06 10.69 3.43
N ARG A 28 0.82 11.11 3.75
CA ARG A 28 0.53 12.39 4.41
C ARG A 28 0.93 12.41 5.87
N ASN A 29 0.69 11.30 6.59
CA ASN A 29 0.96 11.21 8.03
C ASN A 29 2.44 10.98 8.33
N ARG A 30 3.20 10.44 7.37
CA ARG A 30 4.62 10.15 7.53
C ARG A 30 5.42 11.46 7.70
N ILE A 31 6.13 11.57 8.80
CA ILE A 31 7.13 12.62 9.05
C ILE A 31 8.42 11.99 9.59
N SER A 32 9.55 12.67 9.46
CA SER A 32 10.84 12.22 10.02
C SER A 32 10.92 12.57 11.50
N HIS A 33 10.68 11.60 12.37
CA HIS A 33 10.76 11.74 13.81
C HIS A 33 12.20 11.53 14.29
N ARG A 34 12.69 12.42 15.15
CA ARG A 34 14.06 12.37 15.69
C ARG A 34 14.11 12.17 17.20
N ARG A 35 12.96 12.13 17.85
CA ARG A 35 12.84 11.87 19.30
C ARG A 35 11.86 10.73 19.51
N TYR A 36 12.29 9.71 20.22
CA TYR A 36 11.54 8.50 20.48
C TYR A 36 11.32 8.33 21.98
N LEU A 37 10.21 7.69 22.34
CA LEU A 37 9.95 7.26 23.70
C LEU A 37 10.81 6.03 24.05
N PRO A 38 11.15 5.83 25.32
CA PRO A 38 11.92 4.65 25.76
C PRO A 38 11.12 3.33 25.70
N GLN A 39 9.82 3.42 25.39
CA GLN A 39 8.93 2.26 25.26
C GLN A 39 9.43 1.31 24.16
N PRO A 40 9.62 -0.01 24.47
CA PRO A 40 9.96 -0.99 23.46
C PRO A 40 8.81 -1.22 22.50
N LEU A 41 9.13 -1.72 21.30
CA LEU A 41 8.10 -2.28 20.41
C LEU A 41 7.46 -3.50 21.09
N SER A 42 6.13 -3.62 21.02
CA SER A 42 5.42 -4.81 21.46
C SER A 42 5.81 -6.01 20.59
N ASP A 43 5.56 -7.22 21.10
CA ASP A 43 5.84 -8.46 20.34
C ASP A 43 5.02 -8.51 19.05
N GLU A 44 3.80 -7.97 19.04
CA GLU A 44 2.93 -7.88 17.87
C GLU A 44 3.48 -6.90 16.83
N GLU A 45 3.86 -5.68 17.23
CA GLU A 45 4.47 -4.69 16.34
C GLU A 45 5.77 -5.23 15.75
N ARG A 46 6.67 -5.75 16.59
CA ARG A 46 7.91 -6.34 16.16
C ARG A 46 7.69 -7.48 15.17
N GLY A 47 6.86 -8.46 15.51
CA GLY A 47 6.58 -9.60 14.66
C GLY A 47 5.91 -9.20 13.33
N THR A 48 5.10 -8.13 13.32
CA THR A 48 4.50 -7.60 12.09
C THR A 48 5.57 -6.96 11.20
N LEU A 49 6.43 -6.12 11.74
CA LEU A 49 7.50 -5.46 11.00
C LEU A 49 8.53 -6.45 10.47
N GLU A 50 8.90 -7.49 11.25
CA GLU A 50 9.80 -8.57 10.81
C GLU A 50 9.18 -9.36 9.63
N ARG A 51 7.88 -9.72 9.70
CA ARG A 51 7.19 -10.40 8.59
C ARG A 51 7.15 -9.56 7.31
N ILE A 52 6.92 -8.25 7.44
CA ILE A 52 6.93 -7.34 6.29
C ILE A 52 8.33 -7.28 5.66
N ALA A 53 9.38 -7.11 6.45
CA ALA A 53 10.76 -7.09 5.98
C ALA A 53 11.12 -8.42 5.29
N GLU A 54 10.80 -9.56 5.90
CA GLU A 54 11.05 -10.89 5.33
C GLU A 54 10.30 -11.09 4.01
N TYR A 55 9.05 -10.62 3.92
CA TYR A 55 8.26 -10.68 2.69
C TYR A 55 8.97 -9.98 1.52
N TYR A 56 9.53 -8.77 1.75
CA TYR A 56 10.27 -8.05 0.72
C TYR A 56 11.63 -8.71 0.44
N ASN A 57 12.38 -9.14 1.45
CA ASN A 57 13.66 -9.80 1.27
C ASN A 57 13.60 -11.00 0.34
N ARG A 58 12.59 -11.88 0.56
CA ARG A 58 12.40 -13.09 -0.27
C ARG A 58 12.13 -12.79 -1.76
N ARG A 59 11.59 -11.62 -2.07
CA ARG A 59 11.17 -11.24 -3.44
C ARG A 59 12.19 -10.38 -4.17
N THR A 60 13.00 -9.68 -3.44
CA THR A 60 13.89 -8.65 -4.00
C THR A 60 15.36 -9.00 -3.90
N GLY A 61 15.71 -9.98 -3.06
CA GLY A 61 17.09 -10.29 -2.71
C GLY A 61 17.76 -9.22 -1.83
N LEU A 62 16.97 -8.28 -1.27
CA LEU A 62 17.46 -7.34 -0.27
C LEU A 62 17.66 -8.03 1.07
N HIS A 63 18.50 -7.41 1.90
CA HIS A 63 18.64 -7.71 3.31
C HIS A 63 18.12 -6.53 4.13
N ILE A 64 16.85 -6.58 4.48
CA ILE A 64 16.20 -5.63 5.39
C ILE A 64 15.99 -6.36 6.71
N SER A 65 16.57 -5.89 7.80
CA SER A 65 16.45 -6.52 9.11
C SER A 65 16.14 -5.51 10.20
N LEU A 66 15.16 -5.85 11.06
CA LEU A 66 14.81 -5.06 12.23
C LEU A 66 15.74 -5.43 13.39
N ILE A 67 16.42 -4.45 13.95
CA ILE A 67 17.26 -4.56 15.14
C ILE A 67 16.60 -3.79 16.27
N CYS A 68 16.44 -4.42 17.42
CA CYS A 68 15.73 -3.84 18.55
C CYS A 68 16.63 -3.69 19.79
N GLN A 69 16.26 -2.73 20.66
CA GLN A 69 16.82 -2.54 21.99
C GLN A 69 18.34 -2.26 21.96
N ARG A 70 18.81 -1.44 21.03
CA ARG A 70 20.18 -0.97 20.94
C ARG A 70 20.25 0.52 21.25
N ASP A 71 21.16 0.90 22.11
CA ASP A 71 21.40 2.29 22.54
C ASP A 71 22.78 2.84 22.11
N ASP A 72 23.56 2.00 21.40
CA ASP A 72 24.92 2.28 20.98
C ASP A 72 25.04 2.64 19.48
N VAL A 73 23.91 2.82 18.77
CA VAL A 73 23.92 2.99 17.31
C VAL A 73 23.79 4.45 16.89
N PHE A 74 22.90 5.17 17.56
CA PHE A 74 22.58 6.55 17.17
C PHE A 74 23.19 7.59 18.12
N THR A 75 23.61 8.71 17.55
CA THR A 75 24.20 9.84 18.27
C THR A 75 23.31 11.10 18.12
N ASP A 76 23.67 12.15 18.83
CA ASP A 76 23.05 13.47 18.72
C ASP A 76 21.54 13.45 18.88
N HIS A 77 20.86 14.06 17.94
CA HIS A 77 19.40 14.23 17.95
C HIS A 77 18.60 12.93 17.74
N LEU A 78 19.25 11.83 17.41
CA LEU A 78 18.66 10.49 17.29
C LEU A 78 19.02 9.57 18.45
N SER A 79 19.75 10.03 19.46
CA SER A 79 20.24 9.22 20.60
C SER A 79 19.13 8.53 21.41
N SER A 80 17.88 8.94 21.29
CA SER A 80 16.74 8.26 21.91
C SER A 80 16.18 7.07 21.09
N ALA A 81 16.61 6.89 19.81
CA ALA A 81 16.18 5.77 19.01
C ALA A 81 16.91 4.48 19.46
N ARG A 82 16.15 3.40 19.65
CA ARG A 82 16.66 2.10 20.12
C ARG A 82 16.36 0.95 19.18
N ASN A 83 15.52 1.19 18.18
CA ASN A 83 15.19 0.19 17.18
C ASN A 83 15.41 0.80 15.79
N TYR A 84 15.84 -0.03 14.85
CA TYR A 84 16.09 0.43 13.49
C TYR A 84 16.06 -0.72 12.49
N PHE A 85 15.75 -0.40 11.25
CA PHE A 85 15.98 -1.28 10.13
C PHE A 85 17.36 -1.03 9.52
N VAL A 86 18.08 -2.10 9.25
CA VAL A 86 19.26 -2.11 8.39
C VAL A 86 18.79 -2.35 6.97
N LEU A 87 19.22 -1.53 6.01
CA LEU A 87 18.93 -1.68 4.59
C LEU A 87 20.21 -2.01 3.84
N ALA A 88 20.29 -3.22 3.32
CA ALA A 88 21.45 -3.77 2.66
C ALA A 88 21.05 -4.75 1.54
N GLY A 89 22.03 -5.27 0.83
CA GLY A 89 21.87 -6.31 -0.16
C GLY A 89 23.18 -6.62 -0.85
N ALA A 90 23.15 -7.41 -1.93
CA ALA A 90 24.32 -7.83 -2.65
C ALA A 90 25.13 -6.61 -3.15
N ALA A 91 26.43 -6.57 -2.81
CA ALA A 91 27.30 -5.42 -3.13
C ALA A 91 27.46 -5.19 -4.65
N ASN A 92 27.23 -6.23 -5.46
CA ASN A 92 27.29 -6.20 -6.91
C ASN A 92 25.94 -5.91 -7.59
N ASP A 93 24.87 -5.69 -6.83
CA ASP A 93 23.58 -5.25 -7.40
C ASP A 93 23.69 -3.79 -7.87
N PRO A 94 23.61 -3.50 -9.18
CA PRO A 94 23.75 -2.14 -9.70
C PRO A 94 22.62 -1.21 -9.28
N HIS A 95 21.50 -1.76 -8.82
CA HIS A 95 20.31 -1.01 -8.41
C HIS A 95 20.05 -1.07 -6.90
N LEU A 96 21.02 -1.51 -6.11
CA LEU A 96 20.87 -1.73 -4.67
C LEU A 96 20.34 -0.49 -3.94
N GLU A 97 20.89 0.68 -4.20
CA GLU A 97 20.49 1.92 -3.53
C GLU A 97 19.04 2.30 -3.84
N GLU A 98 18.68 2.24 -5.11
CA GLU A 98 17.31 2.51 -5.56
C GLU A 98 16.30 1.52 -4.97
N LYS A 99 16.63 0.23 -4.96
CA LYS A 99 15.80 -0.81 -4.33
C LYS A 99 15.66 -0.57 -2.82
N CYS A 100 16.75 -0.24 -2.12
CA CYS A 100 16.69 0.12 -0.70
C CYS A 100 15.79 1.34 -0.47
N GLY A 101 15.83 2.35 -1.34
CA GLY A 101 14.94 3.49 -1.29
C GLY A 101 13.48 3.10 -1.45
N TYR A 102 13.16 2.35 -2.48
CA TYR A 102 11.80 1.93 -2.80
C TYR A 102 11.19 1.02 -1.71
N PHE A 103 11.85 -0.07 -1.37
CA PHE A 103 11.34 -1.03 -0.39
C PHE A 103 11.50 -0.56 1.05
N GLY A 104 12.51 0.27 1.33
CA GLY A 104 12.64 0.94 2.61
C GLY A 104 11.49 1.91 2.87
N GLU A 105 11.04 2.66 1.86
CA GLU A 105 9.88 3.55 2.02
C GLU A 105 8.58 2.76 2.17
N LEU A 106 8.43 1.59 1.54
CA LEU A 106 7.30 0.69 1.84
C LEU A 106 7.30 0.27 3.32
N ILE A 107 8.47 -0.07 3.89
CA ILE A 107 8.60 -0.34 5.34
C ILE A 107 8.18 0.87 6.16
N VAL A 108 8.64 2.07 5.79
CA VAL A 108 8.28 3.33 6.46
C VAL A 108 6.77 3.56 6.44
N LEU A 109 6.12 3.39 5.30
CA LEU A 109 4.67 3.59 5.18
C LEU A 109 3.87 2.53 5.96
N HIS A 110 4.27 1.26 5.93
CA HIS A 110 3.67 0.22 6.77
C HIS A 110 3.85 0.52 8.27
N THR A 111 5.03 0.99 8.65
CA THR A 111 5.33 1.39 10.04
C THR A 111 4.44 2.56 10.47
N THR A 112 4.22 3.52 9.56
CA THR A 112 3.31 4.66 9.78
C THR A 112 1.85 4.19 9.96
N ALA A 113 1.40 3.19 9.17
CA ALA A 113 0.07 2.60 9.32
C ALA A 113 -0.13 1.91 10.68
N LEU A 114 0.94 1.40 11.31
CA LEU A 114 0.94 0.84 12.67
C LEU A 114 0.97 1.93 13.76
N GLY A 115 0.99 3.21 13.40
CA GLY A 115 1.09 4.33 14.36
C GLY A 115 2.50 4.54 14.93
N LEU A 116 3.51 3.90 14.36
CA LEU A 116 4.90 4.04 14.77
C LEU A 116 5.60 5.16 13.99
N ALA A 117 6.59 5.76 14.62
CA ALA A 117 7.41 6.83 14.07
C ALA A 117 8.68 6.29 13.40
N THR A 118 9.11 6.96 12.32
CA THR A 118 10.33 6.58 11.58
C THR A 118 11.21 7.79 11.25
N CYS A 119 12.48 7.51 10.96
CA CYS A 119 13.41 8.48 10.37
C CYS A 119 14.44 7.76 9.50
N TRP A 120 14.58 8.16 8.25
CA TRP A 120 15.69 7.78 7.39
C TRP A 120 17.01 8.37 7.92
N VAL A 121 18.07 7.55 8.00
CA VAL A 121 19.38 7.95 8.53
C VAL A 121 20.49 7.46 7.58
N GLY A 122 21.14 8.43 6.93
CA GLY A 122 22.22 8.15 5.96
C GLY A 122 23.63 8.10 6.56
N GLY A 123 23.88 8.86 7.65
CA GLY A 123 25.27 9.03 8.12
C GLY A 123 25.47 9.23 9.63
N THR A 124 24.44 9.56 10.41
CA THR A 124 24.56 9.85 11.86
C THR A 124 24.28 8.62 12.72
N TYR A 125 24.98 7.50 12.44
CA TYR A 125 24.88 6.25 13.19
C TYR A 125 26.22 5.50 13.19
N ASP A 126 26.44 4.61 14.16
CA ASP A 126 27.61 3.74 14.17
C ASP A 126 27.51 2.68 13.06
N ARG A 127 28.29 2.91 12.01
CA ARG A 127 28.28 2.04 10.83
C ARG A 127 28.83 0.65 11.15
N ASN A 128 29.80 0.53 12.03
CA ASN A 128 30.44 -0.76 12.34
C ASN A 128 29.48 -1.69 13.06
N THR A 129 28.71 -1.16 14.00
CA THR A 129 27.64 -1.92 14.68
C THR A 129 26.61 -2.43 13.68
N CYS A 130 26.21 -1.62 12.69
CA CYS A 130 25.27 -2.05 11.65
C CYS A 130 25.89 -3.09 10.68
N LEU A 131 27.16 -2.98 10.33
CA LEU A 131 27.88 -3.94 9.46
C LEU A 131 27.94 -5.35 10.07
N ALA A 132 27.93 -5.48 11.40
CA ALA A 132 27.92 -6.77 12.08
C ALA A 132 26.68 -7.64 11.78
N HIS A 133 25.61 -7.05 11.24
CA HIS A 133 24.38 -7.74 10.85
C HIS A 133 24.37 -8.23 9.40
N LEU A 134 25.43 -7.96 8.61
CA LEU A 134 25.50 -8.28 7.20
C LEU A 134 26.18 -9.61 6.92
N GLY A 135 25.74 -10.26 5.84
CA GLY A 135 26.38 -11.42 5.27
C GLY A 135 27.61 -11.06 4.41
N LYS A 136 28.41 -12.08 4.08
CA LYS A 136 29.55 -11.91 3.20
C LYS A 136 29.09 -11.49 1.79
N GLY A 137 29.66 -10.40 1.28
CA GLY A 137 29.33 -9.88 -0.06
C GLY A 137 28.13 -8.94 -0.08
N GLU A 138 27.58 -8.58 1.08
CA GLU A 138 26.57 -7.56 1.21
C GLU A 138 27.15 -6.17 1.47
N ARG A 139 26.41 -5.14 1.08
CA ARG A 139 26.75 -3.74 1.29
C ARG A 139 25.60 -3.03 2.03
N LEU A 140 25.95 -2.35 3.13
CA LEU A 140 25.04 -1.47 3.85
C LEU A 140 24.81 -0.20 3.04
N VAL A 141 23.53 0.14 2.82
CA VAL A 141 23.11 1.40 2.18
C VAL A 141 22.84 2.46 3.24
N CYS A 142 21.87 2.24 4.10
CA CYS A 142 21.45 3.17 5.16
C CYS A 142 20.65 2.43 6.23
N VAL A 143 20.14 3.16 7.22
CA VAL A 143 19.26 2.63 8.24
C VAL A 143 17.99 3.49 8.38
N ILE A 144 16.92 2.93 8.94
CA ILE A 144 15.68 3.64 9.28
C ILE A 144 15.44 3.45 10.77
N ALA A 145 15.52 4.52 11.55
CA ALA A 145 15.12 4.50 12.96
C ALA A 145 13.61 4.30 13.09
N VAL A 146 13.17 3.52 14.09
CA VAL A 146 11.75 3.20 14.33
C VAL A 146 11.44 3.16 15.82
N GLY A 147 10.22 3.57 16.22
CA GLY A 147 9.77 3.51 17.60
C GLY A 147 8.55 4.36 17.89
N HIS A 148 8.15 4.39 19.15
CA HIS A 148 7.06 5.21 19.63
C HIS A 148 7.48 6.67 19.79
N THR A 149 6.54 7.61 19.65
CA THR A 149 6.74 9.04 19.86
C THR A 149 5.65 9.61 20.76
N ALA A 150 5.97 10.67 21.49
CA ALA A 150 4.98 11.39 22.29
C ALA A 150 4.01 12.22 21.43
N SER A 151 4.36 12.51 20.19
CA SER A 151 3.53 13.29 19.27
C SER A 151 2.53 12.38 18.60
N THR A 152 1.34 12.26 19.19
CA THR A 152 0.16 11.62 18.57
C THR A 152 -0.61 12.59 17.68
N THR A 153 -0.14 13.81 17.53
CA THR A 153 -0.80 14.81 16.70
C THR A 153 -0.60 14.46 15.24
N ASN A 154 -1.69 14.08 14.60
CA ASN A 154 -1.85 14.09 13.16
C ASN A 154 -1.63 15.52 12.67
N HIS A 155 -0.37 15.90 12.48
CA HIS A 155 -0.02 17.17 11.88
C HIS A 155 -0.36 17.10 10.39
N HIS A 156 -1.60 17.44 10.05
CA HIS A 156 -2.11 17.54 8.69
C HIS A 156 -1.39 18.58 7.82
N THR A 157 -0.38 19.24 8.34
CA THR A 157 0.42 20.22 7.60
C THR A 157 1.89 19.87 7.74
N PRO A 158 2.50 19.21 6.77
CA PRO A 158 3.95 19.09 6.75
C PRO A 158 4.55 20.50 6.61
N HIS A 159 5.23 20.98 7.64
CA HIS A 159 6.01 22.22 7.60
C HIS A 159 7.31 22.03 6.79
N ARG A 160 7.25 21.30 5.70
CA ARG A 160 8.41 21.13 4.84
C ARG A 160 8.24 21.94 3.56
N SER A 161 9.31 22.62 3.18
CA SER A 161 9.40 23.19 1.86
C SER A 161 9.37 22.06 0.83
N THR A 162 8.52 22.15 -0.17
CA THR A 162 8.43 21.19 -1.28
C THR A 162 8.68 21.90 -2.60
N LYS A 163 9.30 21.20 -3.53
CA LYS A 163 9.36 21.64 -4.94
C LYS A 163 7.95 21.70 -5.52
N SER A 164 7.73 22.62 -6.45
CA SER A 164 6.46 22.70 -7.17
C SER A 164 6.29 21.49 -8.12
N ILE A 165 5.06 21.22 -8.53
CA ILE A 165 4.76 20.19 -9.55
C ILE A 165 5.58 20.41 -10.82
N GLN A 166 5.73 21.66 -11.27
CA GLN A 166 6.50 22.02 -12.47
C GLN A 166 8.00 21.80 -12.32
N GLN A 167 8.53 21.76 -11.09
CA GLN A 167 9.94 21.42 -10.83
C GLN A 167 10.15 19.90 -10.74
N LEU A 168 9.11 19.16 -10.36
CA LEU A 168 9.15 17.69 -10.24
C LEU A 168 8.74 16.98 -11.51
N GLY A 169 7.95 17.62 -12.38
CA GLY A 169 7.38 17.00 -13.57
C GLY A 169 7.65 17.80 -14.86
N ILE A 170 7.97 17.09 -15.93
CA ILE A 170 8.11 17.64 -17.28
C ILE A 170 7.01 17.01 -18.14
N ALA A 171 6.00 17.80 -18.48
CA ALA A 171 4.87 17.35 -19.28
C ALA A 171 4.24 18.50 -20.05
N PRO A 172 3.53 18.23 -21.17
CA PRO A 172 2.71 19.23 -21.84
C PRO A 172 1.48 19.61 -20.99
N GLU A 173 0.85 20.76 -21.28
CA GLU A 173 -0.32 21.26 -20.54
C GLU A 173 -1.51 20.26 -20.50
N ASN A 174 -1.64 19.42 -21.50
CA ASN A 174 -2.69 18.40 -21.61
C ASN A 174 -2.29 17.04 -21.03
N ALA A 175 -1.27 16.97 -20.17
CA ALA A 175 -0.94 15.74 -19.46
C ALA A 175 -2.14 15.30 -18.60
N PRO A 176 -2.40 13.98 -18.48
CA PRO A 176 -3.56 13.50 -17.76
C PRO A 176 -3.46 13.80 -16.26
N GLU A 177 -4.59 14.02 -15.62
CA GLU A 177 -4.71 14.34 -14.19
C GLU A 177 -3.93 13.38 -13.28
N TRP A 178 -3.95 12.08 -13.59
CA TRP A 178 -3.24 11.10 -12.77
C TRP A 178 -1.71 11.34 -12.71
N PHE A 179 -1.11 11.96 -13.75
CA PHE A 179 0.31 12.32 -13.72
C PHE A 179 0.56 13.45 -12.70
N THR A 180 -0.31 14.45 -12.65
CA THR A 180 -0.27 15.50 -11.63
C THR A 180 -0.46 14.93 -10.23
N THR A 181 -1.44 14.07 -10.05
CA THR A 181 -1.68 13.37 -8.77
C THR A 181 -0.47 12.52 -8.34
N ALA A 182 0.20 11.87 -9.28
CA ALA A 182 1.45 11.15 -8.98
C ALA A 182 2.57 12.08 -8.50
N LEU A 183 2.71 13.27 -9.10
CA LEU A 183 3.68 14.28 -8.66
C LEU A 183 3.33 14.88 -7.29
N GLU A 184 2.05 15.06 -6.97
CA GLU A 184 1.60 15.45 -5.63
C GLU A 184 2.01 14.41 -4.58
N ALA A 185 1.94 13.12 -4.91
CA ALA A 185 2.47 12.08 -4.04
C ALA A 185 4.00 12.17 -3.88
N VAL A 186 4.74 12.48 -4.95
CA VAL A 186 6.19 12.71 -4.88
C VAL A 186 6.55 13.89 -4.00
N GLN A 187 5.72 14.95 -3.92
CA GLN A 187 5.95 16.07 -3.00
C GLN A 187 5.96 15.62 -1.52
N LEU A 188 5.28 14.49 -1.20
CA LEU A 188 5.26 13.91 0.14
C LEU A 188 6.46 12.99 0.42
N ALA A 189 7.22 12.61 -0.59
CA ALA A 189 8.37 11.72 -0.49
C ALA A 189 9.49 12.33 0.36
N PRO A 190 10.07 11.61 1.34
CA PRO A 190 11.28 12.07 1.99
C PRO A 190 12.47 12.00 1.03
N SER A 191 13.46 12.86 1.29
CA SER A 191 14.74 12.80 0.58
C SER A 191 15.87 13.25 1.49
N ALA A 192 17.10 12.85 1.15
CA ALA A 192 18.30 13.26 1.87
C ALA A 192 18.39 14.79 1.92
N MET A 193 18.49 15.36 3.13
CA MET A 193 18.53 16.81 3.38
C MET A 193 17.33 17.57 2.76
N ASN A 194 16.22 16.88 2.47
CA ASN A 194 15.04 17.42 1.78
C ASN A 194 15.36 18.08 0.42
N ARG A 195 16.35 17.56 -0.31
CA ARG A 195 16.77 18.12 -1.61
C ARG A 195 15.74 17.92 -2.70
N GLN A 196 14.97 16.82 -2.62
CA GLN A 196 14.02 16.41 -3.67
C GLN A 196 14.68 16.42 -5.06
N GLY A 197 15.86 15.79 -5.15
CA GLY A 197 16.74 15.78 -6.33
C GLY A 197 16.25 14.83 -7.42
N VAL A 198 14.97 14.89 -7.77
CA VAL A 198 14.34 14.01 -8.77
C VAL A 198 13.42 14.79 -9.69
N ASN A 199 13.21 14.28 -10.90
CA ASN A 199 12.12 14.69 -11.77
C ASN A 199 11.54 13.53 -12.58
N PHE A 200 10.35 13.75 -13.13
CA PHE A 200 9.59 12.76 -13.90
C PHE A 200 9.16 13.35 -15.24
N THR A 201 9.49 12.68 -16.32
CA THR A 201 9.18 13.15 -17.68
C THR A 201 8.08 12.30 -18.31
N TRP A 202 6.99 12.95 -18.71
CA TRP A 202 5.88 12.33 -19.44
C TRP A 202 6.20 12.08 -20.91
N HIS A 203 5.96 10.85 -21.38
CA HIS A 203 6.20 10.43 -22.78
C HIS A 203 4.91 10.04 -23.53
N GLY A 204 3.74 10.26 -22.94
CA GLY A 204 2.48 9.80 -23.53
C GLY A 204 2.15 8.34 -23.22
N ASN A 205 0.89 7.96 -23.47
CA ASN A 205 0.42 6.57 -23.34
C ASN A 205 0.76 5.89 -22.01
N GLY A 206 0.64 6.60 -20.89
CA GLY A 206 0.92 6.07 -19.56
C GLY A 206 2.40 5.77 -19.27
N ARG A 207 3.34 6.32 -20.07
CA ARG A 207 4.77 6.13 -19.89
C ARG A 207 5.43 7.39 -19.33
N VAL A 208 6.26 7.18 -18.30
CA VAL A 208 7.00 8.24 -17.61
C VAL A 208 8.41 7.74 -17.32
N THR A 209 9.44 8.59 -17.44
CA THR A 209 10.78 8.28 -16.92
C THR A 209 11.04 9.07 -15.64
N GLY A 210 11.69 8.43 -14.66
CA GLY A 210 12.14 9.07 -13.42
C GLY A 210 13.65 9.27 -13.44
N HIS A 211 14.11 10.47 -13.09
CA HIS A 211 15.52 10.86 -13.14
C HIS A 211 16.00 11.48 -11.84
N VAL A 212 17.26 11.24 -11.51
CA VAL A 212 17.98 12.09 -10.55
C VAL A 212 18.38 13.41 -11.21
N THR A 213 18.30 14.50 -10.45
CA THR A 213 18.67 15.85 -10.93
C THR A 213 19.93 16.38 -10.27
N ASP A 214 20.52 15.61 -9.35
CA ASP A 214 21.79 15.89 -8.71
C ASP A 214 22.64 14.60 -8.66
N ASN A 215 23.92 14.74 -8.31
CA ASN A 215 24.85 13.62 -8.16
C ASN A 215 25.37 13.54 -6.72
N GLU A 216 24.48 13.73 -5.77
CA GLU A 216 24.77 13.74 -4.36
C GLU A 216 24.69 12.35 -3.73
N SER A 217 25.24 12.19 -2.53
CA SER A 217 25.04 10.97 -1.75
C SER A 217 23.56 10.68 -1.56
N PHE A 218 23.14 9.45 -1.73
CA PHE A 218 21.76 8.96 -1.63
C PHE A 218 20.79 9.40 -2.74
N SER A 219 21.23 10.04 -3.83
CA SER A 219 20.34 10.42 -4.94
C SER A 219 19.60 9.20 -5.51
N MET A 220 20.23 8.03 -5.61
CA MET A 220 19.55 6.81 -6.05
C MET A 220 18.57 6.25 -5.01
N VAL A 221 18.84 6.41 -3.71
CA VAL A 221 17.87 6.07 -2.65
C VAL A 221 16.67 7.01 -2.75
N ASP A 222 16.89 8.31 -2.90
CA ASP A 222 15.85 9.32 -3.06
C ASP A 222 15.00 9.05 -4.32
N LEU A 223 15.62 8.59 -5.41
CA LEU A 223 14.89 8.17 -6.63
C LEU A 223 13.99 6.96 -6.37
N GLY A 224 14.48 5.96 -5.64
CA GLY A 224 13.69 4.79 -5.26
C GLY A 224 12.46 5.16 -4.41
N ILE A 225 12.66 6.02 -3.42
CA ILE A 225 11.58 6.58 -2.59
C ILE A 225 10.56 7.32 -3.46
N ALA A 226 11.03 8.21 -4.33
CA ALA A 226 10.17 9.02 -5.18
C ALA A 226 9.40 8.17 -6.22
N LYS A 227 10.02 7.13 -6.79
CA LYS A 227 9.34 6.16 -7.68
C LYS A 227 8.19 5.45 -6.99
N LEU A 228 8.36 5.04 -5.73
CA LEU A 228 7.27 4.44 -4.95
C LEU A 228 6.12 5.43 -4.77
N HIS A 229 6.41 6.66 -4.32
CA HIS A 229 5.40 7.69 -4.13
C HIS A 229 4.66 7.99 -5.44
N PHE A 230 5.41 8.13 -6.55
CA PHE A 230 4.83 8.32 -7.87
C PHE A 230 3.87 7.19 -8.26
N GLU A 231 4.28 5.94 -8.07
CA GLU A 231 3.47 4.75 -8.38
C GLU A 231 2.19 4.70 -7.55
N LEU A 232 2.28 4.97 -6.25
CA LEU A 232 1.11 5.03 -5.37
C LEU A 232 0.15 6.16 -5.78
N GLY A 233 0.69 7.33 -6.15
CA GLY A 233 -0.09 8.45 -6.65
C GLY A 233 -0.69 8.23 -8.04
N ALA A 234 -0.01 7.47 -8.91
CA ALA A 234 -0.51 7.06 -10.22
C ALA A 234 -1.55 5.94 -10.16
N HIS A 235 -1.83 5.41 -8.97
CA HIS A 235 -2.73 4.28 -8.74
C HIS A 235 -2.23 2.99 -9.37
N GLY A 236 -0.92 2.75 -9.25
CA GLY A 236 -0.23 1.54 -9.68
C GLY A 236 0.41 1.58 -11.05
N GLY A 237 1.39 0.73 -11.22
CA GLY A 237 2.18 0.58 -12.44
C GLY A 237 3.42 -0.25 -12.21
N ASP A 238 4.32 -0.22 -13.18
CA ASP A 238 5.60 -0.92 -13.16
C ASP A 238 6.74 0.03 -13.49
N TRP A 239 7.80 -0.01 -12.71
CA TRP A 239 9.04 0.70 -12.95
C TRP A 239 10.13 -0.22 -13.54
N GLU A 240 10.95 0.32 -14.41
CA GLU A 240 12.29 -0.18 -14.69
C GLU A 240 13.27 0.43 -13.69
N TRP A 241 14.26 -0.37 -13.24
CA TRP A 241 15.29 0.10 -12.34
C TRP A 241 16.30 1.02 -13.06
N GLY A 242 16.90 1.92 -12.29
CA GLY A 242 17.95 2.83 -12.73
C GLY A 242 17.46 4.25 -12.99
N ASP A 243 18.40 5.18 -13.08
CA ASP A 243 18.17 6.54 -13.53
C ASP A 243 17.66 6.51 -14.97
N GLY A 244 16.57 7.23 -15.26
CA GLY A 244 15.85 7.13 -16.53
C GLY A 244 14.98 5.89 -16.70
N GLY A 245 14.85 5.05 -15.67
CA GLY A 245 13.96 3.88 -15.71
C GLY A 245 12.52 4.28 -16.05
N MET A 246 11.88 3.47 -16.91
CA MET A 246 10.54 3.73 -17.43
C MET A 246 9.46 3.24 -16.47
N PHE A 247 8.50 4.09 -16.18
CA PHE A 247 7.21 3.74 -15.60
C PHE A 247 6.18 3.43 -16.68
N ARG A 248 5.38 2.38 -16.47
CA ARG A 248 4.19 2.09 -17.25
C ARG A 248 3.01 1.99 -16.31
N ARG A 249 2.05 2.89 -16.44
CA ARG A 249 0.85 2.87 -15.64
C ARG A 249 0.06 1.58 -15.85
N ALA A 250 -0.42 0.98 -14.77
CA ALA A 250 -1.29 -0.19 -14.84
C ALA A 250 -2.63 0.17 -15.51
N ALA A 251 -3.20 -0.78 -16.25
CA ALA A 251 -4.59 -0.68 -16.68
C ALA A 251 -5.51 -0.64 -15.45
N GLN A 252 -6.54 0.18 -15.50
CA GLN A 252 -7.48 0.34 -14.40
C GLN A 252 -8.75 -0.47 -14.69
N GLU A 253 -9.11 -1.36 -13.77
CA GLU A 253 -10.38 -2.09 -13.77
C GLU A 253 -11.20 -1.66 -12.56
N LYS A 254 -12.51 -1.66 -12.70
CA LYS A 254 -13.42 -1.37 -11.59
C LYS A 254 -14.53 -2.39 -11.51
N SER A 255 -14.80 -2.83 -10.29
CA SER A 255 -15.96 -3.65 -9.95
C SER A 255 -16.74 -2.99 -8.82
N CYS A 256 -18.03 -3.26 -8.74
CA CYS A 256 -18.87 -2.80 -7.66
C CYS A 256 -19.72 -3.96 -7.14
N GLY A 257 -20.00 -3.93 -5.84
CA GLY A 257 -20.81 -4.92 -5.17
C GLY A 257 -21.27 -4.42 -3.80
N ALA A 258 -21.77 -5.31 -2.96
CA ALA A 258 -22.17 -4.94 -1.62
C ALA A 258 -22.01 -6.07 -0.60
N VAL A 259 -21.85 -5.68 0.66
CA VAL A 259 -22.12 -6.53 1.82
C VAL A 259 -23.64 -6.59 1.97
N VAL A 260 -24.24 -7.68 1.50
CA VAL A 260 -25.69 -7.90 1.55
C VAL A 260 -26.06 -8.46 2.92
N HIS A 261 -27.02 -7.85 3.59
CA HIS A 261 -27.48 -8.29 4.90
C HIS A 261 -29.01 -8.39 4.98
N ARG A 262 -29.49 -9.18 5.94
CA ARG A 262 -30.89 -9.27 6.34
C ARG A 262 -31.01 -9.47 7.85
N GLU A 263 -32.16 -9.18 8.39
CA GLU A 263 -32.54 -9.57 9.76
C GLU A 263 -33.49 -10.78 9.69
N ARG A 264 -33.15 -11.84 10.42
CA ARG A 264 -33.99 -13.03 10.54
C ARG A 264 -34.06 -13.48 11.98
N ASP A 265 -35.27 -13.56 12.52
CA ASP A 265 -35.52 -13.95 13.93
C ASP A 265 -34.72 -13.10 14.95
N GLY A 266 -34.51 -11.82 14.64
CA GLY A 266 -33.73 -10.89 15.45
C GLY A 266 -32.21 -11.07 15.36
N VAL A 267 -31.76 -11.88 14.41
CA VAL A 267 -30.32 -12.09 14.12
C VAL A 267 -29.98 -11.50 12.78
N ARG A 268 -28.91 -10.71 12.75
CA ARG A 268 -28.35 -10.20 11.48
C ARG A 268 -27.53 -11.29 10.80
N GLU A 269 -27.85 -11.51 9.52
CA GLU A 269 -27.14 -12.43 8.65
C GLU A 269 -26.57 -11.69 7.45
N TYR A 270 -25.38 -12.13 7.00
CA TYR A 270 -24.66 -11.62 5.84
C TYR A 270 -24.61 -12.69 4.76
N LEU A 271 -24.87 -12.28 3.52
CA LEU A 271 -24.75 -13.17 2.36
C LEU A 271 -23.29 -13.25 1.93
N ILE A 272 -22.74 -14.44 1.97
CA ILE A 272 -21.41 -14.76 1.46
C ILE A 272 -21.57 -15.74 0.30
N ILE A 273 -20.89 -15.47 -0.81
CA ILE A 273 -20.95 -16.29 -2.00
C ILE A 273 -19.62 -17.02 -2.23
N ARG A 274 -19.70 -18.25 -2.69
CA ARG A 274 -18.54 -19.02 -3.13
C ARG A 274 -18.45 -18.99 -4.64
N HIS A 275 -17.39 -18.39 -5.15
CA HIS A 275 -17.11 -18.39 -6.59
C HIS A 275 -16.64 -19.77 -7.06
N ASN A 276 -16.86 -20.12 -8.35
CA ASN A 276 -16.40 -21.36 -8.95
C ASN A 276 -14.88 -21.56 -8.83
N GLY A 277 -14.11 -20.46 -8.68
CA GLY A 277 -12.68 -20.48 -8.34
C GLY A 277 -12.35 -20.90 -6.90
N GLY A 278 -13.36 -21.19 -6.05
CA GLY A 278 -13.23 -21.73 -4.70
C GLY A 278 -13.09 -20.70 -3.58
N HIS A 279 -13.04 -19.41 -3.87
CA HIS A 279 -12.94 -18.36 -2.87
C HIS A 279 -14.33 -17.86 -2.44
N TRP A 280 -14.43 -17.44 -1.17
CA TRP A 280 -15.60 -16.84 -0.55
C TRP A 280 -15.46 -15.33 -0.47
N SER A 281 -16.47 -14.59 -0.91
CA SER A 281 -16.49 -13.13 -0.97
C SER A 281 -17.93 -12.60 -0.97
N PHE A 282 -18.11 -11.32 -1.28
CA PHE A 282 -19.40 -10.68 -1.49
C PHE A 282 -19.76 -10.64 -2.98
N PRO A 283 -21.06 -10.56 -3.34
CA PRO A 283 -21.48 -10.38 -4.72
C PRO A 283 -20.93 -9.07 -5.29
N LYS A 284 -20.31 -9.15 -6.48
CA LYS A 284 -19.65 -8.04 -7.17
C LYS A 284 -19.26 -8.38 -8.59
N GLY A 285 -19.30 -7.42 -9.48
CA GLY A 285 -18.76 -7.60 -10.82
C GLY A 285 -18.35 -6.30 -11.51
N HIS A 286 -17.94 -6.40 -12.76
CA HIS A 286 -17.37 -5.28 -13.49
C HIS A 286 -18.41 -4.21 -13.84
N VAL A 287 -17.95 -2.94 -13.81
CA VAL A 287 -18.76 -1.82 -14.28
C VAL A 287 -18.93 -1.92 -15.78
N GLU A 288 -20.17 -1.91 -16.25
CA GLU A 288 -20.49 -1.87 -17.68
C GLU A 288 -20.63 -0.43 -18.20
N SER A 289 -20.55 -0.29 -19.53
CA SER A 289 -20.59 1.03 -20.15
C SER A 289 -21.90 1.76 -19.85
N GLY A 290 -21.80 2.95 -19.26
CA GLY A 290 -22.93 3.78 -18.90
C GLY A 290 -23.50 3.55 -17.51
N GLU A 291 -23.00 2.57 -16.75
CA GLU A 291 -23.38 2.34 -15.35
C GLU A 291 -22.61 3.23 -14.38
N ASN A 292 -23.27 3.63 -13.31
CA ASN A 292 -22.61 4.14 -12.11
C ASN A 292 -22.39 2.99 -11.10
N GLU A 293 -21.64 3.28 -10.03
CA GLU A 293 -21.25 2.28 -9.01
C GLU A 293 -22.46 1.56 -8.38
N VAL A 294 -23.56 2.31 -8.10
CA VAL A 294 -24.77 1.75 -7.48
C VAL A 294 -25.52 0.85 -8.45
N GLN A 295 -25.61 1.27 -9.72
CA GLN A 295 -26.27 0.47 -10.76
C GLN A 295 -25.55 -0.86 -10.97
N THR A 296 -24.21 -0.83 -11.06
CA THR A 296 -23.40 -2.05 -11.16
C THR A 296 -23.61 -2.95 -9.96
N ALA A 297 -23.50 -2.43 -8.73
CA ALA A 297 -23.68 -3.24 -7.53
C ALA A 297 -25.08 -3.89 -7.48
N THR A 298 -26.13 -3.14 -7.84
CA THR A 298 -27.51 -3.65 -7.87
C THR A 298 -27.69 -4.75 -8.92
N ARG A 299 -27.14 -4.57 -10.13
CA ARG A 299 -27.21 -5.55 -11.21
C ARG A 299 -26.47 -6.83 -10.82
N GLU A 300 -25.24 -6.73 -10.35
CA GLU A 300 -24.39 -7.87 -9.98
C GLU A 300 -24.98 -8.69 -8.84
N ILE A 301 -25.52 -8.04 -7.78
CA ILE A 301 -26.22 -8.76 -6.71
C ILE A 301 -27.39 -9.54 -7.27
N ARG A 302 -28.18 -8.93 -8.16
CA ARG A 302 -29.31 -9.60 -8.76
C ARG A 302 -28.91 -10.77 -9.68
N GLU A 303 -27.88 -10.60 -10.49
CA GLU A 303 -27.39 -11.62 -11.42
C GLU A 303 -26.78 -12.80 -10.67
N GLU A 304 -25.85 -12.54 -9.73
CA GLU A 304 -25.15 -13.60 -8.99
C GLU A 304 -26.02 -14.31 -7.94
N THR A 305 -27.08 -13.65 -7.41
CA THR A 305 -27.84 -14.15 -6.24
C THR A 305 -29.36 -14.23 -6.42
N GLY A 306 -29.91 -13.61 -7.45
CA GLY A 306 -31.36 -13.49 -7.68
C GLY A 306 -32.09 -12.53 -6.73
N LEU A 307 -31.40 -11.89 -5.81
CA LEU A 307 -31.97 -11.01 -4.81
C LEU A 307 -32.22 -9.59 -5.34
N LEU A 308 -33.27 -8.97 -4.87
CA LEU A 308 -33.53 -7.56 -5.01
C LEU A 308 -33.10 -6.85 -3.73
N THR A 309 -32.34 -5.78 -3.85
CA THR A 309 -31.75 -5.09 -2.72
C THR A 309 -31.89 -3.57 -2.81
N GLU A 310 -31.90 -2.94 -1.65
CA GLU A 310 -31.72 -1.50 -1.50
C GLU A 310 -30.30 -1.19 -1.08
N ILE A 311 -29.58 -0.38 -1.89
CA ILE A 311 -28.20 0.00 -1.64
C ILE A 311 -28.14 1.20 -0.69
N ASN A 312 -27.39 1.06 0.40
CA ASN A 312 -27.08 2.14 1.32
C ASN A 312 -25.71 2.75 0.94
N THR A 313 -25.73 3.95 0.36
CA THR A 313 -24.55 4.68 -0.11
C THR A 313 -23.80 5.45 0.99
N ASP A 314 -24.36 5.56 2.21
CA ASP A 314 -23.65 6.15 3.34
C ASP A 314 -22.48 5.27 3.81
N PHE A 315 -22.53 3.97 3.49
CA PHE A 315 -21.40 3.07 3.61
C PHE A 315 -20.80 2.84 2.23
N ARG A 316 -19.52 3.17 2.07
CA ARG A 316 -18.76 2.94 0.85
C ARG A 316 -17.31 2.59 1.23
N SER A 317 -16.91 1.37 0.94
CA SER A 317 -15.56 0.86 1.15
C SER A 317 -14.91 0.52 -0.18
N ILE A 318 -13.62 0.75 -0.32
CA ILE A 318 -12.86 0.44 -1.53
C ILE A 318 -11.73 -0.51 -1.18
N VAL A 319 -11.65 -1.60 -1.94
CA VAL A 319 -10.51 -2.51 -1.91
C VAL A 319 -9.77 -2.40 -3.25
N THR A 320 -8.48 -2.06 -3.20
CA THR A 320 -7.63 -1.97 -4.38
C THR A 320 -6.60 -3.09 -4.37
N TYR A 321 -6.49 -3.83 -5.47
CA TYR A 321 -5.49 -4.88 -5.64
C TYR A 321 -5.09 -5.08 -7.11
N SER A 322 -4.02 -5.84 -7.34
CA SER A 322 -3.59 -6.23 -8.69
C SER A 322 -4.01 -7.67 -8.96
N PRO A 323 -5.04 -7.92 -9.77
CA PRO A 323 -5.49 -9.29 -10.09
C PRO A 323 -4.49 -10.02 -10.98
N LYS A 324 -3.79 -9.29 -11.82
CA LYS A 324 -2.74 -9.79 -12.73
C LYS A 324 -1.74 -8.69 -13.04
N SER A 325 -0.62 -9.10 -13.62
CA SER A 325 0.44 -8.19 -14.07
C SER A 325 -0.12 -7.06 -14.96
N GLY A 326 0.20 -5.78 -14.64
CA GLY A 326 -0.18 -4.58 -15.41
C GLY A 326 -1.63 -4.15 -15.25
N VAL A 327 -2.36 -4.66 -14.27
CA VAL A 327 -3.74 -4.28 -13.98
C VAL A 327 -3.89 -3.94 -12.51
N MET A 328 -4.52 -2.82 -12.23
CA MET A 328 -5.02 -2.46 -10.90
C MET A 328 -6.53 -2.51 -10.93
N LYS A 329 -7.13 -3.09 -9.90
CA LYS A 329 -8.58 -3.23 -9.77
C LYS A 329 -9.06 -2.61 -8.48
N ASP A 330 -10.00 -1.67 -8.62
CA ASP A 330 -10.79 -1.16 -7.52
C ASP A 330 -12.09 -1.96 -7.40
N VAL A 331 -12.39 -2.42 -6.21
CA VAL A 331 -13.68 -3.00 -5.89
C VAL A 331 -14.38 -2.09 -4.87
N VAL A 332 -15.49 -1.50 -5.27
CA VAL A 332 -16.32 -0.66 -4.40
C VAL A 332 -17.40 -1.53 -3.78
N PHE A 333 -17.43 -1.56 -2.45
CA PHE A 333 -18.46 -2.24 -1.69
C PHE A 333 -19.37 -1.24 -0.98
N PHE A 334 -20.66 -1.44 -1.14
CA PHE A 334 -21.72 -0.77 -0.37
C PHE A 334 -22.29 -1.71 0.68
N LEU A 335 -23.24 -1.22 1.48
CA LEU A 335 -24.19 -2.06 2.21
C LEU A 335 -25.47 -2.23 1.38
N ALA A 336 -26.08 -3.41 1.48
CA ALA A 336 -27.35 -3.66 0.83
C ALA A 336 -28.29 -4.48 1.72
N SER A 337 -29.52 -4.03 1.87
CA SER A 337 -30.59 -4.78 2.53
C SER A 337 -31.47 -5.49 1.53
N VAL A 338 -31.89 -6.72 1.84
CA VAL A 338 -32.78 -7.50 0.95
C VAL A 338 -34.19 -6.91 0.99
N THR A 339 -34.74 -6.63 -0.18
CA THR A 339 -36.12 -6.12 -0.35
C THR A 339 -37.06 -7.13 -1.02
N GLY A 340 -36.49 -8.19 -1.66
CA GLY A 340 -37.24 -9.21 -2.34
C GLY A 340 -36.36 -10.08 -3.24
N GLY A 341 -36.97 -10.72 -4.23
CA GLY A 341 -36.30 -11.64 -5.15
C GLY A 341 -36.40 -13.09 -4.72
N THR A 342 -35.94 -13.98 -5.58
CA THR A 342 -35.83 -15.43 -5.29
C THR A 342 -34.38 -15.81 -5.34
N GLU A 343 -33.86 -16.27 -4.21
CA GLU A 343 -32.46 -16.67 -4.08
C GLU A 343 -32.12 -17.81 -5.05
N HIS A 344 -31.14 -17.59 -5.89
CA HIS A 344 -30.53 -18.60 -6.74
C HIS A 344 -29.09 -18.18 -7.10
N ALA A 345 -28.20 -19.15 -7.18
CA ALA A 345 -26.83 -18.91 -7.63
C ALA A 345 -26.79 -18.87 -9.17
N GLN A 346 -26.04 -17.94 -9.72
CA GLN A 346 -25.66 -17.95 -11.13
C GLN A 346 -24.61 -19.04 -11.36
N GLU A 347 -25.03 -20.21 -11.82
CA GLU A 347 -24.18 -21.43 -11.86
C GLU A 347 -22.87 -21.28 -12.67
N GLU A 348 -22.82 -20.33 -13.61
CA GLU A 348 -21.64 -20.05 -14.40
C GLU A 348 -20.49 -19.46 -13.56
N GLU A 349 -20.81 -18.71 -12.51
CA GLU A 349 -19.82 -17.99 -11.69
C GLU A 349 -19.83 -18.37 -10.21
N ILE A 350 -21.00 -18.73 -9.68
CA ILE A 350 -21.26 -18.93 -8.26
C ILE A 350 -21.61 -20.37 -7.95
N ALA A 351 -20.77 -21.02 -7.15
CA ALA A 351 -20.96 -22.39 -6.72
C ALA A 351 -21.93 -22.52 -5.53
N GLN A 352 -22.03 -21.50 -4.65
CA GLN A 352 -22.79 -21.60 -3.41
C GLN A 352 -23.13 -20.21 -2.85
N LEU A 353 -24.30 -20.09 -2.21
CA LEU A 353 -24.76 -18.94 -1.44
C LEU A 353 -24.94 -19.38 0.02
N GLU A 354 -24.45 -18.59 0.98
CA GLU A 354 -24.67 -18.86 2.40
C GLU A 354 -25.03 -17.58 3.17
N TRP A 355 -26.07 -17.69 4.00
CA TRP A 355 -26.41 -16.67 4.98
C TRP A 355 -25.78 -17.01 6.33
N LEU A 356 -24.93 -16.13 6.82
CA LEU A 356 -24.11 -16.38 7.99
C LEU A 356 -24.18 -15.21 8.97
N THR A 357 -24.12 -15.53 10.27
CA THR A 357 -23.88 -14.51 11.29
C THR A 357 -22.49 -13.87 11.08
N PHE A 358 -22.29 -12.67 11.62
CA PHE A 358 -21.03 -11.92 11.47
C PHE A 358 -19.78 -12.79 11.73
N GLU A 359 -19.74 -13.50 12.86
CA GLU A 359 -18.59 -14.31 13.24
C GLU A 359 -18.29 -15.43 12.22
N LYS A 360 -19.34 -16.09 11.73
CA LYS A 360 -19.21 -17.15 10.72
C LYS A 360 -18.81 -16.60 9.37
N ALA A 361 -19.42 -15.48 8.95
CA ALA A 361 -19.07 -14.80 7.71
C ALA A 361 -17.62 -14.35 7.71
N ARG A 362 -17.17 -13.71 8.81
CA ARG A 362 -15.77 -13.29 8.99
C ARG A 362 -14.79 -14.45 8.92
N ALA A 363 -15.15 -15.61 9.45
CA ALA A 363 -14.30 -16.81 9.46
C ALA A 363 -14.18 -17.48 8.09
N ILE A 364 -15.18 -17.34 7.19
CA ILE A 364 -15.21 -18.04 5.91
C ILE A 364 -14.69 -17.20 4.74
N VAL A 365 -14.82 -15.86 4.79
CA VAL A 365 -14.30 -15.00 3.71
C VAL A 365 -12.83 -15.25 3.48
N THR A 366 -12.47 -15.42 2.22
CA THR A 366 -11.13 -15.93 1.87
C THR A 366 -10.05 -14.86 1.99
N PHE A 367 -10.37 -13.60 1.69
CA PHE A 367 -9.39 -12.54 1.65
C PHE A 367 -9.45 -11.65 2.89
N PRO A 368 -8.32 -11.33 3.51
CA PRO A 368 -8.28 -10.41 4.67
C PRO A 368 -8.89 -9.03 4.38
N THR A 369 -8.79 -8.56 3.13
CA THR A 369 -9.43 -7.32 2.68
C THR A 369 -10.94 -7.36 2.77
N ASP A 370 -11.55 -8.49 2.38
CA ASP A 370 -12.99 -8.69 2.46
C ASP A 370 -13.46 -8.82 3.92
N ALA A 371 -12.65 -9.48 4.77
CA ALA A 371 -12.91 -9.50 6.21
C ALA A 371 -12.91 -8.08 6.81
N GLY A 372 -11.97 -7.22 6.40
CA GLY A 372 -11.92 -5.82 6.81
C GLY A 372 -13.13 -5.01 6.33
N VAL A 373 -13.65 -5.28 5.13
CA VAL A 373 -14.89 -4.66 4.62
C VAL A 373 -16.09 -5.10 5.46
N LEU A 374 -16.18 -6.39 5.82
CA LEU A 374 -17.25 -6.93 6.66
C LEU A 374 -17.23 -6.31 8.06
N GLU A 375 -16.04 -6.20 8.67
CA GLU A 375 -15.85 -5.56 9.98
C GLU A 375 -16.30 -4.10 9.96
N ALA A 376 -15.90 -3.34 8.95
CA ALA A 376 -16.34 -1.95 8.78
C ALA A 376 -17.85 -1.82 8.56
N ALA A 377 -18.45 -2.77 7.84
CA ALA A 377 -19.88 -2.82 7.60
C ALA A 377 -20.67 -3.10 8.89
N GLU A 378 -20.23 -4.07 9.70
CA GLU A 378 -20.84 -4.38 11.00
C GLU A 378 -20.74 -3.19 11.96
N GLU A 379 -19.56 -2.57 12.07
CA GLU A 379 -19.36 -1.37 12.90
C GLU A 379 -20.29 -0.21 12.47
N PHE A 380 -20.46 -0.01 11.17
CA PHE A 380 -21.36 1.00 10.64
C PHE A 380 -22.83 0.72 11.02
N LEU A 381 -23.27 -0.53 10.92
CA LEU A 381 -24.65 -0.94 11.27
C LEU A 381 -24.90 -0.84 12.77
N GLN A 382 -23.91 -1.17 13.62
CA GLN A 382 -24.01 -1.03 15.09
C GLN A 382 -24.13 0.43 15.54
N LYS A 383 -23.48 1.37 14.83
CA LYS A 383 -23.59 2.81 15.16
C LYS A 383 -24.94 3.44 14.77
N LYS A 384 -25.69 2.79 13.88
CA LYS A 384 -27.00 3.29 13.41
C LYS A 384 -28.19 2.57 14.09
N ALA A 385 -27.95 1.48 14.82
CA ALA A 385 -28.96 0.76 15.60
C ALA A 385 -29.13 1.39 17.00
#